data_f5c793850d250d83045c6d04b32798e1
#
_entry.id   f5c793850d250d83045c6d04b32798e1
#
_cell.length_a   1.000
_cell.length_b   1.000
_cell.length_c   1.000
_cell.angle_alpha   90.00
_cell.angle_beta   90.00
_cell.angle_gamma   90.00
#
_symmetry.space_group_name_H-M   'P 1'
#
loop_
_entity.id
_entity.type
_entity.pdbx_description
1 polymer ?
#
loop_
_entity_poly.entity_id
_entity_poly.type
_entity_poly.pdbx_seq_one_letter_code
_entity_poly.pdbx_strand_id
1 'polypeptide(L)'
;MTRRAVRHCEHFSLCVNVGKKGHVIAEDPRERFTIYQYNIYGGGKAGVMFEEGYIESQVGVLMDLRPHVHKKVIFEATEDFFTIGFNTLDKNQNWEGRLVKKNETKLDLNYIRELEKETFLICFDGKPVVNNKQMKRYDYARINLSKDYDIKLNNGALGLFFKN
;
A
#
# COMPACT_ATOMS: atom_id res chain seq x y z
N MET A 1 3.69 13.78 14.06
CA MET A 1 3.60 13.01 12.82
C MET A 1 3.29 13.95 11.67
N THR A 2 3.93 13.76 10.55
CA THR A 2 3.57 14.44 9.31
C THR A 2 2.91 13.46 8.37
N ARG A 3 1.72 13.80 7.90
CA ARG A 3 1.00 13.05 6.87
C ARG A 3 0.83 13.95 5.64
N ARG A 4 1.20 13.45 4.47
CA ARG A 4 1.13 14.20 3.23
C ARG A 4 0.72 13.31 2.06
N ALA A 5 -0.23 13.76 1.26
CA ALA A 5 -0.52 13.16 -0.03
C ALA A 5 0.65 13.42 -0.99
N VAL A 6 1.13 12.39 -1.65
CA VAL A 6 2.27 12.45 -2.59
C VAL A 6 1.87 12.12 -4.01
N ARG A 7 0.76 11.43 -4.19
CA ARG A 7 0.20 11.10 -5.48
C ARG A 7 -1.33 11.04 -5.38
N HIS A 8 -1.99 11.57 -6.37
CA HIS A 8 -3.45 11.52 -6.46
C HIS A 8 -3.85 11.23 -7.91
N CYS A 9 -4.76 10.30 -8.09
CA CYS A 9 -5.38 10.03 -9.38
C CYS A 9 -6.88 9.84 -9.20
N GLU A 10 -7.60 9.59 -10.29
CA GLU A 10 -9.05 9.41 -10.27
C GLU A 10 -9.52 8.24 -9.40
N HIS A 11 -8.69 7.21 -9.19
CA HIS A 11 -9.08 5.96 -8.54
C HIS A 11 -8.56 5.80 -7.11
N PHE A 12 -7.40 6.38 -6.81
CA PHE A 12 -6.74 6.23 -5.49
C PHE A 12 -5.83 7.41 -5.20
N SER A 13 -5.33 7.47 -3.98
CA SER A 13 -4.23 8.36 -3.61
C SER A 13 -3.18 7.63 -2.78
N LEU A 14 -1.95 8.10 -2.85
CA LEU A 14 -0.86 7.65 -2.00
C LEU A 14 -0.54 8.74 -0.98
N CYS A 15 -0.44 8.35 0.28
CA CYS A 15 -0.03 9.21 1.38
C CYS A 15 1.24 8.70 2.02
N VAL A 16 2.13 9.60 2.40
CA VAL A 16 3.25 9.26 3.28
C VAL A 16 2.91 9.66 4.72
N ASN A 17 3.33 8.80 5.64
CA ASN A 17 3.28 9.08 7.06
C ASN A 17 4.70 8.96 7.60
N VAL A 18 5.19 10.03 8.22
CA VAL A 18 6.50 10.10 8.85
C VAL A 18 6.32 10.50 10.29
N GLY A 19 6.96 9.82 11.20
CA GLY A 19 6.85 10.14 12.61
C GLY A 19 8.04 9.66 13.42
N LYS A 20 8.01 10.05 14.69
CA LYS A 20 9.04 9.74 15.68
C LYS A 20 8.55 8.67 16.64
N LYS A 21 9.50 7.93 17.21
CA LYS A 21 9.22 7.03 18.33
C LYS A 21 8.39 7.70 19.41
N GLY A 22 7.41 6.99 19.93
CA GLY A 22 6.51 7.47 20.97
C GLY A 22 5.31 8.27 20.48
N HIS A 23 5.21 8.59 19.19
CA HIS A 23 3.99 9.20 18.66
C HIS A 23 2.83 8.20 18.75
N VAL A 24 1.73 8.67 19.28
CA VAL A 24 0.46 7.94 19.33
C VAL A 24 -0.53 8.64 18.42
N ILE A 25 -1.13 7.88 17.53
CA ILE A 25 -2.09 8.39 16.56
C ILE A 25 -3.38 7.61 16.73
N ALA A 26 -4.46 8.35 16.96
CA ALA A 26 -5.80 7.80 16.91
C ALA A 26 -6.44 8.22 15.57
N GLU A 27 -6.79 7.26 14.75
CA GLU A 27 -7.41 7.55 13.46
C GLU A 27 -8.91 7.27 13.48
N ASP A 28 -9.67 8.30 13.16
CA ASP A 28 -11.12 8.20 13.03
C ASP A 28 -11.47 7.57 11.69
N PRO A 29 -12.28 6.50 11.67
CA PRO A 29 -12.69 5.84 10.44
C PRO A 29 -13.49 6.73 9.49
N ARG A 30 -14.05 7.84 9.98
CA ARG A 30 -14.76 8.81 9.13
C ARG A 30 -13.82 9.64 8.26
N GLU A 31 -12.57 9.79 8.69
CA GLU A 31 -11.57 10.64 8.03
C GLU A 31 -10.51 9.81 7.28
N ARG A 32 -10.59 8.50 7.38
CA ARG A 32 -9.55 7.62 6.87
C ARG A 32 -10.08 6.60 5.88
N PHE A 33 -9.42 6.56 4.74
CA PHE A 33 -9.68 5.59 3.68
C PHE A 33 -8.44 4.78 3.29
N THR A 34 -7.42 4.74 4.16
CA THR A 34 -6.24 3.91 3.95
C THR A 34 -6.60 2.45 4.13
N ILE A 35 -6.48 1.66 3.07
CA ILE A 35 -6.81 0.24 3.08
C ILE A 35 -5.57 -0.66 3.01
N TYR A 36 -4.44 -0.14 2.56
CA TYR A 36 -3.15 -0.81 2.60
C TYR A 36 -2.07 0.16 3.03
N GLN A 37 -1.04 -0.37 3.70
CA GLN A 37 0.09 0.42 4.15
C GLN A 37 1.38 -0.36 3.95
N TYR A 38 2.32 0.22 3.23
CA TYR A 38 3.66 -0.31 3.04
C TYR A 38 4.64 0.39 3.97
N ASN A 39 5.44 -0.39 4.69
CA ASN A 39 6.42 0.15 5.62
C ASN A 39 7.81 0.22 4.98
N ILE A 40 8.32 1.44 4.83
CA ILE A 40 9.66 1.71 4.30
C ILE A 40 10.72 1.48 5.38
N TYR A 41 10.53 2.06 6.58
CA TYR A 41 11.41 1.84 7.73
C TYR A 41 10.70 2.11 9.04
N GLY A 42 11.31 1.61 10.12
CA GLY A 42 10.78 1.77 11.46
C GLY A 42 9.60 0.86 11.75
N GLY A 43 8.83 1.20 12.76
CA GLY A 43 7.72 0.36 13.13
C GLY A 43 6.84 0.93 14.22
N GLY A 44 5.75 0.23 14.44
CA GLY A 44 4.80 0.55 15.46
C GLY A 44 3.78 -0.57 15.64
N LYS A 45 2.95 -0.40 16.64
CA LYS A 45 1.85 -1.30 16.97
C LYS A 45 0.53 -0.59 16.68
N ALA A 46 -0.30 -1.23 15.88
CA ALA A 46 -1.65 -0.76 15.62
C ALA A 46 -2.67 -1.66 16.31
N GLY A 47 -3.54 -1.08 17.09
CA GLY A 47 -4.64 -1.76 17.74
C GLY A 47 -5.99 -1.14 17.37
N VAL A 48 -7.04 -1.94 17.40
CA VAL A 48 -8.41 -1.46 17.24
C VAL A 48 -8.95 -1.12 18.64
N MET A 49 -9.52 0.07 18.80
CA MET A 49 -10.09 0.48 20.06
C MET A 49 -11.17 -0.52 20.53
N PHE A 50 -11.06 -0.95 21.78
CA PHE A 50 -11.94 -1.94 22.44
C PHE A 50 -11.81 -3.40 21.94
N GLU A 51 -10.81 -3.72 21.13
CA GLU A 51 -10.48 -5.09 20.75
C GLU A 51 -9.14 -5.50 21.38
N GLU A 52 -8.99 -6.78 21.70
CA GLU A 52 -7.73 -7.33 22.18
C GLU A 52 -6.74 -7.54 21.03
N GLY A 53 -5.47 -7.38 21.33
CA GLY A 53 -4.39 -7.61 20.38
C GLY A 53 -3.99 -6.37 19.58
N TYR A 54 -2.92 -6.53 18.84
CA TYR A 54 -2.36 -5.50 17.98
C TYR A 54 -1.68 -6.13 16.76
N ILE A 55 -1.50 -5.32 15.73
CA ILE A 55 -0.77 -5.68 14.52
C ILE A 55 0.53 -4.89 14.51
N GLU A 56 1.67 -5.58 14.34
CA GLU A 56 2.95 -4.92 14.16
C GLU A 56 3.17 -4.51 12.71
N SER A 57 3.59 -3.28 12.52
CA SER A 57 4.06 -2.80 11.21
C SER A 57 5.51 -3.25 11.01
N GLN A 58 5.75 -4.06 9.98
CA GLN A 58 7.06 -4.61 9.66
C GLN A 58 7.61 -3.99 8.38
N VAL A 59 8.90 -3.68 8.38
CA VAL A 59 9.61 -3.14 7.21
C VAL A 59 9.48 -4.10 6.02
N GLY A 60 9.16 -3.55 4.85
CA GLY A 60 9.03 -4.32 3.61
C GLY A 60 7.73 -5.11 3.49
N VAL A 61 6.80 -4.94 4.40
CA VAL A 61 5.50 -5.64 4.40
C VAL A 61 4.38 -4.69 4.00
N LEU A 62 3.51 -5.18 3.13
CA LEU A 62 2.25 -4.52 2.80
C LEU A 62 1.18 -4.99 3.78
N MET A 63 0.78 -4.11 4.68
CA MET A 63 -0.23 -4.41 5.69
C MET A 63 -1.63 -4.18 5.13
N ASP A 64 -2.48 -5.18 5.24
CA ASP A 64 -3.89 -5.09 4.86
C ASP A 64 -4.71 -4.48 6.01
N LEU A 65 -5.22 -3.28 5.80
CA LEU A 65 -6.04 -2.55 6.77
C LEU A 65 -7.54 -2.61 6.45
N ARG A 66 -7.94 -3.33 5.40
CA ARG A 66 -9.36 -3.42 5.01
C ARG A 66 -10.28 -3.93 6.13
N PRO A 67 -9.89 -4.91 6.95
CA PRO A 67 -10.72 -5.36 8.06
C PRO A 67 -11.01 -4.28 9.10
N HIS A 68 -10.22 -3.22 9.13
CA HIS A 68 -10.28 -2.17 10.16
C HIS A 68 -10.72 -0.78 9.62
N VAL A 69 -11.12 -0.71 8.36
CA VAL A 69 -11.43 0.57 7.70
C VAL A 69 -12.61 1.32 8.35
N HIS A 70 -13.50 0.60 9.01
CA HIS A 70 -14.65 1.17 9.72
C HIS A 70 -14.45 1.27 11.25
N LYS A 71 -13.24 0.96 11.74
CA LYS A 71 -12.93 0.91 13.17
C LYS A 71 -11.94 2.01 13.54
N LYS A 72 -12.06 2.50 14.76
CA LYS A 72 -11.07 3.43 15.29
C LYS A 72 -9.79 2.68 15.61
N VAL A 73 -8.72 3.04 14.92
CA VAL A 73 -7.39 2.42 15.07
C VAL A 73 -6.49 3.37 15.84
N ILE A 74 -5.78 2.84 16.82
CA ILE A 74 -4.73 3.54 17.55
C ILE A 74 -3.40 2.94 17.11
N PHE A 75 -2.50 3.79 16.64
CA PHE A 75 -1.14 3.42 16.27
C PHE A 75 -0.16 4.07 17.24
N GLU A 76 0.74 3.28 17.80
CA GLU A 76 1.84 3.73 18.63
C GLU A 76 3.16 3.41 17.93
N ALA A 77 3.96 4.43 17.68
CA ALA A 77 5.27 4.27 17.06
C ALA A 77 6.29 3.74 18.07
N THR A 78 6.84 2.58 17.82
CA THR A 78 7.92 1.97 18.62
C THR A 78 9.30 2.42 18.18
N GLU A 79 9.41 2.97 16.99
CA GLU A 79 10.62 3.53 16.37
C GLU A 79 10.23 4.75 15.53
N ASP A 80 11.23 5.52 15.09
CA ASP A 80 11.03 6.48 13.99
C ASP A 80 10.54 5.70 12.76
N PHE A 81 9.55 6.21 12.05
CA PHE A 81 8.92 5.45 10.98
C PHE A 81 8.64 6.27 9.72
N PHE A 82 8.59 5.57 8.60
CA PHE A 82 8.10 6.06 7.32
C PHE A 82 7.27 4.99 6.62
N THR A 83 6.03 5.31 6.35
CA THR A 83 5.10 4.41 5.67
C THR A 83 4.42 5.09 4.50
N ILE A 84 3.98 4.29 3.53
CA ILE A 84 3.19 4.74 2.38
C ILE A 84 1.82 4.08 2.46
N GLY A 85 0.78 4.90 2.56
CA GLY A 85 -0.61 4.44 2.58
C GLY A 85 -1.22 4.48 1.18
N PHE A 86 -1.93 3.41 0.83
CA PHE A 86 -2.82 3.35 -0.32
C PHE A 86 -4.23 3.68 0.15
N ASN A 87 -4.77 4.79 -0.32
CA ASN A 87 -6.06 5.31 0.08
C ASN A 87 -7.06 5.20 -1.06
N THR A 88 -8.26 4.76 -0.75
CA THR A 88 -9.38 4.83 -1.68
C THR A 88 -10.08 6.17 -1.59
N LEU A 89 -10.78 6.54 -2.65
CA LEU A 89 -11.57 7.78 -2.69
C LEU A 89 -12.98 7.60 -2.10
N ASP A 90 -13.42 6.36 -1.98
CA ASP A 90 -14.74 5.99 -1.46
C ASP A 90 -14.62 4.79 -0.53
N LYS A 91 -15.30 4.85 0.63
CA LYS A 91 -15.37 3.75 1.60
C LYS A 91 -15.97 2.46 1.06
N ASN A 92 -16.82 2.56 0.05
CA ASN A 92 -17.50 1.42 -0.55
C ASN A 92 -16.71 0.74 -1.66
N GLN A 93 -15.53 1.25 -1.99
CA GLN A 93 -14.70 0.64 -3.00
C GLN A 93 -13.94 -0.56 -2.45
N ASN A 94 -14.14 -1.70 -3.08
CA ASN A 94 -13.37 -2.91 -2.82
C ASN A 94 -12.12 -2.94 -3.68
N TRP A 95 -10.99 -3.00 -3.01
CA TRP A 95 -9.69 -3.18 -3.64
C TRP A 95 -9.00 -4.40 -3.08
N GLU A 96 -8.25 -5.08 -3.93
CA GLU A 96 -7.29 -6.09 -3.51
C GLU A 96 -5.89 -5.66 -3.92
N GLY A 97 -4.92 -5.95 -3.05
CA GLY A 97 -3.53 -5.60 -3.27
C GLY A 97 -2.58 -6.64 -2.73
N ARG A 98 -1.45 -6.77 -3.40
CA ARG A 98 -0.32 -7.60 -2.98
C ARG A 98 1.00 -6.99 -3.44
N LEU A 99 2.09 -7.39 -2.81
CA LEU A 99 3.41 -7.12 -3.36
C LEU A 99 3.73 -8.09 -4.50
N VAL A 100 4.45 -7.59 -5.49
CA VAL A 100 5.10 -8.45 -6.50
C VAL A 100 6.17 -9.27 -5.79
N LYS A 101 6.19 -10.57 -6.03
CA LYS A 101 7.12 -11.51 -5.38
C LYS A 101 8.54 -11.32 -5.91
N LYS A 102 9.55 -11.56 -5.06
CA LYS A 102 10.97 -11.44 -5.44
C LYS A 102 11.37 -12.30 -6.64
N ASN A 103 10.74 -13.44 -6.82
CA ASN A 103 10.99 -14.37 -7.92
C ASN A 103 10.01 -14.24 -9.10
N GLU A 104 9.13 -13.27 -9.03
CA GLU A 104 8.15 -12.98 -10.07
C GLU A 104 8.81 -12.14 -11.16
N THR A 105 9.27 -12.77 -12.23
CA THR A 105 9.92 -12.12 -13.38
C THR A 105 8.91 -11.68 -14.44
N LYS A 106 7.74 -12.29 -14.44
CA LYS A 106 6.56 -11.86 -15.20
C LYS A 106 5.40 -11.69 -14.25
N LEU A 107 4.68 -10.59 -14.43
CA LEU A 107 3.54 -10.28 -13.59
C LEU A 107 2.43 -11.30 -13.81
N ASP A 108 2.04 -12.01 -12.76
CA ASP A 108 0.91 -12.93 -12.80
C ASP A 108 -0.42 -12.16 -12.76
N LEU A 109 -1.08 -12.10 -13.88
CA LEU A 109 -2.35 -11.39 -14.07
C LEU A 109 -3.53 -12.33 -14.35
N ASN A 110 -3.34 -13.64 -14.34
CA ASN A 110 -4.35 -14.61 -14.78
C ASN A 110 -5.68 -14.44 -14.04
N TYR A 111 -5.63 -14.40 -12.71
CA TYR A 111 -6.82 -14.20 -11.87
C TYR A 111 -7.53 -12.86 -12.17
N ILE A 112 -6.76 -11.79 -12.34
CA ILE A 112 -7.29 -10.45 -12.58
C ILE A 112 -7.89 -10.34 -13.98
N ARG A 113 -7.28 -11.00 -14.98
CA ARG A 113 -7.81 -11.05 -16.35
C ARG A 113 -9.19 -11.67 -16.42
N GLU A 114 -9.41 -12.74 -15.66
CA GLU A 114 -10.73 -13.39 -15.59
C GLU A 114 -11.81 -12.46 -15.03
N LEU A 115 -11.43 -11.54 -14.14
CA LEU A 115 -12.34 -10.60 -13.51
C LEU A 115 -12.50 -9.29 -14.28
N GLU A 116 -11.66 -9.05 -15.29
CA GLU A 116 -11.64 -7.80 -16.11
C GLU A 116 -11.58 -6.51 -15.26
N LYS A 117 -10.81 -6.53 -14.17
CA LYS A 117 -10.76 -5.43 -13.20
C LYS A 117 -9.70 -4.38 -13.55
N GLU A 118 -10.01 -3.12 -13.25
CA GLU A 118 -9.00 -2.06 -13.31
C GLU A 118 -7.85 -2.36 -12.37
N THR A 119 -6.64 -2.32 -12.92
CA THR A 119 -5.44 -2.79 -12.24
C THR A 119 -4.33 -1.77 -12.36
N PHE A 120 -3.61 -1.57 -11.25
CA PHE A 120 -2.51 -0.63 -11.15
C PHE A 120 -1.29 -1.29 -10.52
N LEU A 121 -0.12 -0.91 -11.03
CA LEU A 121 1.16 -1.26 -10.45
C LEU A 121 1.76 0.00 -9.82
N ILE A 122 2.17 -0.10 -8.55
CA ILE A 122 2.64 1.04 -7.76
C ILE A 122 4.05 0.75 -7.25
N CYS A 123 4.97 1.69 -7.45
CA CYS A 123 6.30 1.61 -6.89
C CYS A 123 6.33 2.20 -5.48
N PHE A 124 6.60 1.36 -4.49
CA PHE A 124 6.77 1.79 -3.10
C PHE A 124 8.22 2.11 -2.77
N ASP A 125 9.16 1.40 -3.34
CA ASP A 125 10.58 1.58 -3.01
C ASP A 125 11.50 1.12 -4.13
N GLY A 126 12.74 1.64 -4.12
CA GLY A 126 13.78 1.27 -5.06
C GLY A 126 13.56 1.80 -6.47
N LYS A 127 14.15 1.10 -7.42
CA LYS A 127 14.12 1.43 -8.85
C LYS A 127 13.80 0.18 -9.68
N PRO A 128 12.65 -0.45 -9.48
CA PRO A 128 12.26 -1.60 -10.27
C PRO A 128 12.08 -1.22 -11.74
N VAL A 129 12.27 -2.21 -12.60
CA VAL A 129 12.10 -2.05 -14.06
C VAL A 129 10.92 -2.90 -14.52
N VAL A 130 10.00 -2.28 -15.22
CA VAL A 130 8.79 -2.91 -15.78
C VAL A 130 8.79 -2.66 -17.29
N ASN A 131 8.86 -3.72 -18.08
CA ASN A 131 8.97 -3.65 -19.55
C ASN A 131 10.04 -2.66 -20.01
N ASN A 132 11.25 -2.81 -19.49
CA ASN A 132 12.42 -1.95 -19.76
C ASN A 132 12.29 -0.48 -19.31
N LYS A 133 11.24 -0.14 -18.59
CA LYS A 133 11.05 1.20 -18.04
C LYS A 133 11.27 1.19 -16.52
N GLN A 134 12.19 2.01 -16.05
CA GLN A 134 12.46 2.18 -14.62
C GLN A 134 11.34 2.97 -13.95
N MET A 135 10.87 2.47 -12.81
CA MET A 135 9.94 3.18 -11.94
C MET A 135 10.68 3.80 -10.75
N LYS A 136 10.15 4.88 -10.24
CA LYS A 136 10.60 5.55 -9.01
C LYS A 136 9.54 5.41 -7.93
N ARG A 137 9.92 5.64 -6.68
CA ARG A 137 8.97 5.69 -5.56
C ARG A 137 7.80 6.61 -5.88
N TYR A 138 6.59 6.14 -5.64
CA TYR A 138 5.29 6.76 -5.93
C TYR A 138 4.85 6.74 -7.39
N ASP A 139 5.66 6.26 -8.31
CA ASP A 139 5.19 6.05 -9.67
C ASP A 139 4.12 4.96 -9.71
N TYR A 140 3.17 5.12 -10.60
CA TYR A 140 2.17 4.10 -10.86
C TYR A 140 1.94 3.93 -12.35
N ALA A 141 1.51 2.76 -12.73
CA ALA A 141 1.11 2.44 -14.10
C ALA A 141 -0.24 1.73 -14.09
N ARG A 142 -1.15 2.16 -14.95
CA ARG A 142 -2.36 1.40 -15.23
C ARG A 142 -1.98 0.19 -16.08
N ILE A 143 -2.38 -0.98 -15.63
CA ILE A 143 -2.06 -2.25 -16.32
C ILE A 143 -3.06 -2.50 -17.44
N ASN A 144 -2.53 -2.74 -18.63
CA ASN A 144 -3.30 -3.27 -19.74
C ASN A 144 -3.34 -4.80 -19.61
N LEU A 145 -4.49 -5.35 -19.26
CA LEU A 145 -4.65 -6.79 -18.98
C LEU A 145 -4.43 -7.69 -20.22
N SER A 146 -4.43 -7.12 -21.41
CA SER A 146 -4.13 -7.87 -22.65
C SER A 146 -2.64 -8.03 -22.93
N LYS A 147 -1.77 -7.39 -22.15
CA LYS A 147 -0.31 -7.41 -22.32
C LYS A 147 0.36 -8.20 -21.22
N ASP A 148 1.57 -8.68 -21.53
CA ASP A 148 2.48 -9.24 -20.54
C ASP A 148 3.42 -8.14 -20.00
N TYR A 149 3.85 -8.32 -18.74
CA TYR A 149 4.74 -7.39 -18.05
C TYR A 149 5.94 -8.14 -17.49
N ASP A 150 7.13 -7.80 -17.99
CA ASP A 150 8.39 -8.30 -17.46
C ASP A 150 8.83 -7.43 -16.29
N ILE A 151 9.22 -8.07 -15.19
CA ILE A 151 9.56 -7.42 -13.94
C ILE A 151 10.99 -7.70 -13.54
N LYS A 152 11.72 -6.64 -13.16
CA LYS A 152 12.99 -6.70 -12.43
C LYS A 152 12.85 -5.81 -11.19
N LEU A 153 12.72 -6.40 -10.02
CA LEU A 153 12.52 -5.63 -8.79
C LEU A 153 13.77 -4.83 -8.37
N ASN A 154 14.99 -5.34 -8.65
CA ASN A 154 16.25 -4.67 -8.28
C ASN A 154 16.29 -4.26 -6.80
N ASN A 155 15.89 -5.15 -5.90
CA ASN A 155 15.71 -4.89 -4.45
C ASN A 155 14.64 -3.81 -4.13
N GLY A 156 13.85 -3.39 -5.10
CA GLY A 156 12.73 -2.50 -4.90
C GLY A 156 11.46 -3.24 -4.50
N ALA A 157 10.37 -2.49 -4.38
CA ALA A 157 9.07 -3.01 -4.03
C ALA A 157 7.99 -2.44 -4.95
N LEU A 158 7.22 -3.34 -5.55
CA LEU A 158 6.05 -3.03 -6.35
C LEU A 158 4.80 -3.63 -5.72
N GLY A 159 3.74 -2.84 -5.65
CA GLY A 159 2.41 -3.30 -5.29
C GLY A 159 1.53 -3.45 -6.54
N LEU A 160 0.78 -4.53 -6.58
CA LEU A 160 -0.23 -4.78 -7.60
C LEU A 160 -1.60 -4.66 -6.95
N PHE A 161 -2.40 -3.71 -7.43
CA PHE A 161 -3.72 -3.41 -6.87
C PHE A 161 -4.78 -3.47 -7.95
N PHE A 162 -5.89 -4.06 -7.64
CA PHE A 162 -7.03 -4.04 -8.55
C PHE A 162 -8.33 -3.72 -7.81
N LYS A 163 -9.21 -3.03 -8.51
CA LYS A 163 -10.51 -2.62 -8.00
C LYS A 163 -11.55 -3.71 -8.28
N ASN A 164 -12.09 -4.25 -7.23
CA ASN A 164 -13.17 -5.22 -7.32
C ASN A 164 -14.51 -4.59 -7.72
#